data_3ae62b1ec1c52cdd38dcb9dfa3e05073
#
_entry.id   3ae62b1ec1c52cdd38dcb9dfa3e05073
#
_cell.length_a   1.000
_cell.length_b   1.000
_cell.length_c   1.000
_cell.angle_alpha   90.00
_cell.angle_beta   90.00
_cell.angle_gamma   90.00
#
_symmetry.space_group_name_H-M   'P 1'
#
loop_
_entity.id
_entity.type
_entity.pdbx_description
1 polymer ?
#
loop_
_entity_poly.entity_id
_entity_poly.type
_entity_poly.pdbx_seq_one_letter_code
_entity_poly.pdbx_strand_id
1 'polypeptide(L)'
;MNLNKKVFIGLLSLLISSFSLADELLLKNAKIHTATDRGTIEKADILIRDGKIVRIGKNIVSSRAVEKDLSGKVISPGLIAPLTQLGIVEIELIPETRDDRSDIYSAGLSIDSAFNPSSTLIPYNLTGGITLSLTSPSSSGLFSGLTSAFSLSGSLEESLISSNIALSANISGGEDSMAAKVMLLEDSLKLAALTDFGQSPFITRGEIQNARSKRNGVNYYEIYESSLPKEVSYSARDLIALKRVINKEIPLVVRANRASDILALIGFAKTNDINLIINGAEEGWRVSRQLAEAEIPVILQPIDNIPNSFNELGSRLDNASLLHKSGVKILIGSHETHNAYLSRQGAGIAVSYGLPWEEALKGLTKNIAEVFKLDKRGSIQPGYIADIVIWSGDPLEVTSFVEQVYLSGESVPAKNRSMRLKDRYIGQ
;
A
#
# COMPACT_ATOMS: atom_id res chain seq x y z
N MET A 1 69.07 -40.07 24.00
CA MET A 1 67.91 -40.32 24.85
C MET A 1 67.30 -39.01 25.22
N ASN A 2 66.41 -38.55 24.28
CA ASN A 2 65.83 -37.17 24.30
C ASN A 2 64.33 -37.24 24.54
N LEU A 3 63.90 -36.70 25.68
CA LEU A 3 62.52 -36.55 26.08
C LEU A 3 61.96 -35.26 25.53
N ASN A 4 61.07 -35.30 24.51
CA ASN A 4 60.34 -34.15 23.99
C ASN A 4 59.16 -33.82 24.89
N LYS A 5 59.20 -32.65 25.56
CA LYS A 5 58.08 -32.03 26.24
C LYS A 5 57.21 -31.35 25.19
N LYS A 6 56.02 -31.87 24.91
CA LYS A 6 54.97 -31.18 24.17
C LYS A 6 54.24 -30.24 25.12
N VAL A 7 54.42 -28.95 24.88
CA VAL A 7 53.64 -27.89 25.52
C VAL A 7 52.27 -27.87 24.85
N PHE A 8 51.21 -28.12 25.62
CA PHE A 8 49.81 -28.01 25.21
C PHE A 8 49.38 -26.57 25.45
N ILE A 9 49.37 -25.75 24.40
CA ILE A 9 48.78 -24.41 24.45
C ILE A 9 47.30 -24.55 24.16
N GLY A 10 46.51 -24.48 25.25
CA GLY A 10 45.05 -24.42 25.14
C GLY A 10 44.62 -23.07 24.61
N LEU A 11 44.12 -23.02 23.37
CA LEU A 11 43.42 -21.87 22.82
C LEU A 11 42.06 -21.74 23.50
N LEU A 12 41.99 -20.90 24.51
CA LEU A 12 40.71 -20.44 25.08
C LEU A 12 40.10 -19.42 24.08
N SER A 13 39.32 -19.95 23.15
CA SER A 13 38.48 -19.08 22.29
C SER A 13 37.42 -18.45 23.15
N LEU A 14 37.65 -17.20 23.55
CA LEU A 14 36.59 -16.30 24.04
C LEU A 14 35.57 -16.12 22.90
N LEU A 15 34.46 -16.82 23.02
CA LEU A 15 33.22 -16.48 22.34
C LEU A 15 32.77 -15.11 22.92
N ILE A 16 33.27 -14.04 22.32
CA ILE A 16 32.66 -12.72 22.48
C ILE A 16 31.34 -12.83 21.72
N SER A 17 30.30 -13.26 22.41
CA SER A 17 28.94 -13.02 21.99
C SER A 17 28.82 -11.49 21.90
N SER A 18 28.87 -10.98 20.68
CA SER A 18 28.46 -9.61 20.42
C SER A 18 27.00 -9.52 20.81
N PHE A 19 26.74 -9.19 22.08
CA PHE A 19 25.43 -8.65 22.44
C PHE A 19 25.32 -7.35 21.63
N SER A 20 24.60 -7.43 20.53
CA SER A 20 24.05 -6.24 19.90
C SER A 20 23.26 -5.54 21.00
N LEU A 21 23.83 -4.47 21.53
CA LEU A 21 23.07 -3.57 22.39
C LEU A 21 21.88 -3.14 21.53
N ALA A 22 20.70 -3.62 21.88
CA ALA A 22 19.48 -3.19 21.23
C ALA A 22 19.48 -1.66 21.18
N ASP A 23 19.48 -1.10 19.98
CA ASP A 23 19.43 0.34 19.80
C ASP A 23 18.08 0.83 20.31
N GLU A 24 18.10 1.46 21.49
CA GLU A 24 16.93 2.10 22.04
C GLU A 24 16.93 3.58 21.66
N LEU A 25 15.82 4.03 21.12
CA LEU A 25 15.57 5.45 20.82
C LEU A 25 14.42 5.96 21.68
N LEU A 26 14.64 7.07 22.37
CA LEU A 26 13.63 7.74 23.19
C LEU A 26 13.33 9.13 22.61
N LEU A 27 12.17 9.25 21.96
CA LEU A 27 11.63 10.50 21.45
C LEU A 27 10.82 11.16 22.55
N LYS A 28 11.20 12.36 22.99
CA LYS A 28 10.65 13.03 24.19
C LYS A 28 9.86 14.27 23.85
N ASN A 29 8.86 14.56 24.68
CA ASN A 29 8.11 15.82 24.73
C ASN A 29 7.33 16.20 23.46
N ALA A 30 7.04 15.27 22.56
CA ALA A 30 6.35 15.57 21.33
C ALA A 30 4.82 15.58 21.49
N LYS A 31 4.15 16.32 20.60
CA LYS A 31 2.74 16.09 20.31
C LYS A 31 2.65 14.85 19.40
N ILE A 32 1.78 13.90 19.75
CA ILE A 32 1.70 12.60 19.06
C ILE A 32 0.30 12.37 18.53
N HIS A 33 0.17 12.26 17.22
CA HIS A 33 -1.03 11.77 16.56
C HIS A 33 -0.94 10.26 16.42
N THR A 34 -1.75 9.52 17.15
CA THR A 34 -1.57 8.05 17.26
C THR A 34 -2.20 7.27 16.11
N ALA A 35 -3.16 7.87 15.39
CA ALA A 35 -4.05 7.19 14.45
C ALA A 35 -4.80 6.00 15.08
N THR A 36 -5.02 6.05 16.40
CA THR A 36 -5.82 5.07 17.17
C THR A 36 -7.00 5.79 17.84
N ASP A 37 -7.83 5.05 18.58
CA ASP A 37 -8.93 5.64 19.34
C ASP A 37 -8.47 6.54 20.51
N ARG A 38 -7.16 6.50 20.84
CA ARG A 38 -6.56 7.47 21.77
C ARG A 38 -6.45 8.88 21.18
N GLY A 39 -6.58 9.00 19.83
CA GLY A 39 -6.46 10.27 19.13
C GLY A 39 -5.10 10.93 19.32
N THR A 40 -5.12 12.23 19.54
CA THR A 40 -3.93 13.07 19.71
C THR A 40 -3.52 13.17 21.18
N ILE A 41 -2.22 12.99 21.47
CA ILE A 41 -1.61 13.19 22.79
C ILE A 41 -0.75 14.45 22.72
N GLU A 42 -1.13 15.50 23.43
CA GLU A 42 -0.49 16.83 23.32
C GLU A 42 0.98 16.85 23.74
N LYS A 43 1.39 16.00 24.69
CA LYS A 43 2.78 15.86 25.12
C LYS A 43 3.04 14.49 25.70
N ALA A 44 3.89 13.71 25.01
CA ALA A 44 4.33 12.41 25.48
C ALA A 44 5.69 12.03 24.89
N ASP A 45 6.24 10.92 25.41
CA ASP A 45 7.46 10.28 24.97
C ASP A 45 7.12 8.95 24.28
N ILE A 46 7.97 8.55 23.33
CA ILE A 46 7.91 7.23 22.66
C ILE A 46 9.24 6.53 22.87
N LEU A 47 9.22 5.36 23.48
CA LEU A 47 10.37 4.46 23.55
C LEU A 47 10.29 3.43 22.42
N ILE A 48 11.34 3.38 21.62
CA ILE A 48 11.51 2.46 20.51
C ILE A 48 12.67 1.52 20.84
N ARG A 49 12.50 0.21 20.58
CA ARG A 49 13.52 -0.82 20.72
C ARG A 49 13.33 -1.88 19.64
N ASP A 50 14.43 -2.31 19.02
CA ASP A 50 14.42 -3.33 17.97
C ASP A 50 13.36 -3.04 16.87
N GLY A 51 13.33 -1.78 16.43
CA GLY A 51 12.41 -1.35 15.37
C GLY A 51 10.94 -1.22 15.77
N LYS A 52 10.58 -1.43 17.05
CA LYS A 52 9.19 -1.43 17.53
C LYS A 52 8.97 -0.38 18.62
N ILE A 53 7.75 0.14 18.65
CA ILE A 53 7.27 1.00 19.74
C ILE A 53 7.05 0.12 20.97
N VAL A 54 7.80 0.37 22.04
CA VAL A 54 7.69 -0.39 23.29
C VAL A 54 6.70 0.27 24.25
N ARG A 55 6.79 1.61 24.36
CA ARG A 55 6.00 2.37 25.34
C ARG A 55 5.72 3.79 24.87
N ILE A 56 4.53 4.28 25.21
CA ILE A 56 4.12 5.67 25.01
C ILE A 56 3.59 6.19 26.33
N GLY A 57 4.13 7.33 26.80
CA GLY A 57 3.72 7.91 28.07
C GLY A 57 4.48 9.19 28.38
N LYS A 58 4.29 9.72 29.59
CA LYS A 58 5.03 10.90 30.07
C LYS A 58 6.24 10.46 30.90
N ASN A 59 7.31 11.23 30.82
CA ASN A 59 8.53 11.08 31.65
C ASN A 59 9.11 9.66 31.57
N ILE A 60 9.19 9.10 30.37
CA ILE A 60 9.86 7.82 30.15
C ILE A 60 11.37 8.01 30.37
N VAL A 61 11.96 7.08 31.12
CA VAL A 61 13.39 7.02 31.35
C VAL A 61 13.91 5.67 30.86
N SER A 62 15.00 5.70 30.11
CA SER A 62 15.78 4.52 29.73
C SER A 62 17.27 4.88 29.81
N SER A 63 18.05 4.07 30.51
CA SER A 63 19.50 4.25 30.63
C SER A 63 20.28 3.82 29.39
N ARG A 64 19.61 3.19 28.44
CA ARG A 64 20.22 2.64 27.20
C ARG A 64 19.82 3.41 25.95
N ALA A 65 18.75 4.21 26.02
CA ALA A 65 18.21 4.90 24.87
C ALA A 65 19.03 6.14 24.49
N VAL A 66 19.21 6.35 23.19
CA VAL A 66 19.57 7.64 22.64
C VAL A 66 18.35 8.55 22.77
N GLU A 67 18.45 9.59 23.58
CA GLU A 67 17.36 10.54 23.80
C GLU A 67 17.36 11.66 22.76
N LYS A 68 16.17 11.99 22.24
CA LYS A 68 15.95 13.13 21.36
C LYS A 68 14.79 13.96 21.87
N ASP A 69 15.05 15.21 22.24
CA ASP A 69 14.00 16.15 22.64
C ASP A 69 13.29 16.71 21.39
N LEU A 70 11.98 16.54 21.35
CA LEU A 70 11.09 16.96 20.28
C LEU A 70 10.06 17.98 20.77
N SER A 71 10.43 18.79 21.75
CA SER A 71 9.57 19.88 22.24
C SER A 71 9.15 20.81 21.09
N GLY A 72 7.84 21.03 20.95
CA GLY A 72 7.27 21.84 19.87
C GLY A 72 7.17 21.11 18.52
N LYS A 73 7.53 19.82 18.44
CA LYS A 73 7.39 18.99 17.24
C LYS A 73 6.18 18.08 17.33
N VAL A 74 5.77 17.62 16.17
CA VAL A 74 4.62 16.72 15.99
C VAL A 74 5.10 15.38 15.44
N ILE A 75 4.57 14.31 15.98
CA ILE A 75 4.84 12.94 15.52
C ILE A 75 3.55 12.34 14.97
N SER A 76 3.63 11.68 13.80
CA SER A 76 2.59 10.82 13.25
C SER A 76 3.14 9.45 12.87
N PRO A 77 2.28 8.43 12.64
CA PRO A 77 2.69 7.28 11.87
C PRO A 77 3.18 7.72 10.50
N GLY A 78 4.06 6.94 9.90
CA GLY A 78 4.44 7.12 8.51
C GLY A 78 3.23 7.00 7.59
N LEU A 79 3.13 7.90 6.61
CA LEU A 79 2.05 7.86 5.63
C LEU A 79 2.27 6.71 4.65
N ILE A 80 1.18 6.12 4.17
CA ILE A 80 1.19 4.99 3.24
C ILE A 80 0.56 5.45 1.92
N ALA A 81 1.27 5.29 0.80
CA ALA A 81 0.75 5.59 -0.52
C ALA A 81 0.06 4.36 -1.12
N PRO A 82 -1.28 4.32 -1.22
CA PRO A 82 -1.98 3.20 -1.86
C PRO A 82 -1.93 3.31 -3.38
N LEU A 83 -1.77 2.19 -4.08
CA LEU A 83 -1.88 2.03 -5.54
C LEU A 83 -1.03 3.03 -6.35
N THR A 84 0.23 3.16 -6.01
CA THR A 84 1.21 3.99 -6.72
C THR A 84 2.10 3.15 -7.64
N GLN A 85 2.87 3.77 -8.55
CA GLN A 85 3.92 3.14 -9.34
C GLN A 85 5.33 3.49 -8.82
N LEU A 86 5.46 3.96 -7.58
CA LEU A 86 6.75 4.23 -6.97
C LEU A 86 7.66 3.00 -7.01
N GLY A 87 8.89 3.20 -7.45
CA GLY A 87 9.91 2.17 -7.57
C GLY A 87 9.83 1.32 -8.82
N ILE A 88 8.77 1.42 -9.65
CA ILE A 88 8.63 0.70 -10.92
C ILE A 88 8.45 1.63 -12.14
N VAL A 89 8.29 2.93 -11.90
CA VAL A 89 8.25 3.96 -12.96
C VAL A 89 9.12 5.14 -12.51
N GLU A 90 10.11 5.54 -13.33
CA GLU A 90 10.92 6.72 -13.05
C GLU A 90 10.44 7.94 -13.85
N ILE A 91 10.16 7.77 -15.16
CA ILE A 91 9.68 8.84 -16.04
C ILE A 91 8.56 8.28 -16.90
N GLU A 92 7.33 8.76 -16.68
CA GLU A 92 6.14 8.22 -17.35
C GLU A 92 6.18 8.21 -18.87
N LEU A 93 6.80 9.22 -19.47
CA LEU A 93 6.87 9.39 -20.92
C LEU A 93 8.04 8.61 -21.58
N ILE A 94 8.89 7.96 -20.78
CA ILE A 94 10.03 7.20 -21.29
C ILE A 94 9.81 5.71 -21.04
N PRO A 95 9.42 4.92 -22.06
CA PRO A 95 9.07 3.50 -21.91
C PRO A 95 10.15 2.65 -21.22
N GLU A 96 11.43 2.93 -21.47
CA GLU A 96 12.58 2.21 -20.95
C GLU A 96 12.74 2.36 -19.43
N THR A 97 12.02 3.30 -18.82
CA THR A 97 12.02 3.54 -17.36
C THR A 97 10.74 3.03 -16.68
N ARG A 98 9.99 2.19 -17.37
CA ARG A 98 8.67 1.70 -16.91
C ARG A 98 8.65 0.20 -16.84
N ASP A 99 8.52 -0.34 -15.63
CA ASP A 99 8.37 -1.77 -15.32
C ASP A 99 6.96 -2.11 -14.80
N ASP A 100 6.00 -1.23 -15.09
CA ASP A 100 4.63 -1.33 -14.57
C ASP A 100 3.65 -2.03 -15.52
N ARG A 101 4.09 -2.47 -16.70
CA ARG A 101 3.22 -3.01 -17.76
C ARG A 101 3.77 -4.31 -18.34
N SER A 102 2.84 -5.13 -18.84
CA SER A 102 3.18 -6.37 -19.54
C SER A 102 2.15 -6.65 -20.64
N ASP A 103 2.64 -7.05 -21.81
CA ASP A 103 1.81 -7.57 -22.91
C ASP A 103 1.57 -9.08 -22.78
N ILE A 104 2.24 -9.74 -21.83
CA ILE A 104 2.22 -11.21 -21.66
C ILE A 104 1.31 -11.62 -20.50
N TYR A 105 1.36 -10.86 -19.38
CA TYR A 105 0.62 -11.12 -18.16
C TYR A 105 -0.37 -10.00 -17.88
N SER A 106 -1.50 -10.34 -17.31
CA SER A 106 -2.52 -9.41 -16.87
C SER A 106 -2.75 -9.54 -15.35
N ALA A 107 -3.76 -10.28 -14.90
CA ALA A 107 -4.06 -10.47 -13.48
C ALA A 107 -2.90 -11.08 -12.69
N GLY A 108 -2.06 -11.91 -13.31
CA GLY A 108 -0.94 -12.59 -12.68
C GLY A 108 0.40 -11.82 -12.74
N LEU A 109 0.42 -10.59 -13.24
CA LEU A 109 1.63 -9.76 -13.24
C LEU A 109 2.01 -9.41 -11.80
N SER A 110 3.17 -9.91 -11.33
CA SER A 110 3.78 -9.54 -10.04
C SER A 110 4.97 -8.63 -10.29
N ILE A 111 5.02 -7.52 -9.54
CA ILE A 111 6.08 -6.49 -9.70
C ILE A 111 7.17 -6.57 -8.64
N ASP A 112 7.18 -7.63 -7.82
CA ASP A 112 8.12 -7.75 -6.69
C ASP A 112 9.59 -7.64 -7.14
N SER A 113 9.92 -8.23 -8.28
CA SER A 113 11.28 -8.20 -8.85
C SER A 113 11.62 -6.93 -9.63
N ALA A 114 10.60 -6.09 -9.91
CA ALA A 114 10.77 -4.86 -10.66
C ALA A 114 10.99 -3.63 -9.78
N PHE A 115 10.68 -3.74 -8.48
CA PHE A 115 10.82 -2.62 -7.55
C PHE A 115 12.28 -2.19 -7.41
N ASN A 116 12.57 -0.93 -7.73
CA ASN A 116 13.87 -0.30 -7.57
C ASN A 116 13.93 0.55 -6.30
N PRO A 117 14.52 0.08 -5.21
CA PRO A 117 14.64 0.85 -3.98
C PRO A 117 15.55 2.08 -4.11
N SER A 118 16.36 2.15 -5.18
CA SER A 118 17.21 3.30 -5.50
C SER A 118 16.53 4.33 -6.40
N SER A 119 15.23 4.19 -6.67
CA SER A 119 14.45 5.15 -7.46
C SER A 119 14.63 6.58 -6.94
N THR A 120 14.85 7.51 -7.86
CA THR A 120 15.04 8.93 -7.53
C THR A 120 13.78 9.56 -6.95
N LEU A 121 12.62 8.94 -7.16
CA LEU A 121 11.32 9.40 -6.66
C LEU A 121 11.08 9.07 -5.18
N ILE A 122 11.74 8.03 -4.65
CA ILE A 122 11.60 7.63 -3.24
C ILE A 122 11.98 8.77 -2.29
N PRO A 123 13.16 9.43 -2.42
CA PRO A 123 13.50 10.55 -1.55
C PRO A 123 12.52 11.73 -1.60
N TYR A 124 11.88 12.00 -2.74
CA TYR A 124 10.85 13.03 -2.84
C TYR A 124 9.63 12.69 -1.99
N ASN A 125 9.19 11.44 -2.04
CA ASN A 125 8.04 10.98 -1.28
C ASN A 125 8.32 10.88 0.22
N LEU A 126 9.54 10.49 0.61
CA LEU A 126 9.99 10.54 2.01
C LEU A 126 9.95 11.97 2.57
N THR A 127 10.33 13.00 1.78
CA THR A 127 10.21 14.41 2.21
C THR A 127 8.78 14.89 2.37
N GLY A 128 7.81 14.13 1.85
CA GLY A 128 6.36 14.33 2.06
C GLY A 128 5.77 13.47 3.17
N GLY A 129 6.58 12.63 3.83
CA GLY A 129 6.16 11.77 4.93
C GLY A 129 5.67 10.38 4.52
N ILE A 130 5.73 10.04 3.23
CA ILE A 130 5.41 8.67 2.76
C ILE A 130 6.53 7.73 3.17
N THR A 131 6.19 6.68 3.90
CA THR A 131 7.15 5.68 4.42
C THR A 131 7.00 4.32 3.75
N LEU A 132 5.80 4.02 3.29
CA LEU A 132 5.44 2.79 2.60
C LEU A 132 4.70 3.10 1.31
N SER A 133 4.92 2.29 0.28
CA SER A 133 4.12 2.29 -0.94
C SER A 133 3.43 0.94 -1.14
N LEU A 134 2.16 0.97 -1.51
CA LEU A 134 1.47 -0.16 -2.12
C LEU A 134 1.63 0.01 -3.63
N THR A 135 2.71 -0.57 -4.15
CA THR A 135 3.06 -0.42 -5.56
C THR A 135 2.25 -1.40 -6.38
N SER A 136 1.60 -0.87 -7.41
CA SER A 136 0.67 -1.60 -8.27
C SER A 136 1.06 -1.41 -9.73
N PRO A 137 1.01 -2.46 -10.56
CA PRO A 137 1.18 -2.29 -11.99
C PRO A 137 0.03 -1.47 -12.58
N SER A 138 0.24 -0.95 -13.78
CA SER A 138 -0.78 -0.29 -14.59
C SER A 138 -1.02 -1.09 -15.88
N SER A 139 -2.24 -1.00 -16.42
CA SER A 139 -2.58 -1.63 -17.71
C SER A 139 -3.70 -0.86 -18.40
N SER A 140 -3.73 -0.95 -19.72
CA SER A 140 -4.89 -0.53 -20.52
C SER A 140 -6.01 -1.58 -20.52
N GLY A 141 -5.72 -2.82 -20.12
CA GLY A 141 -6.69 -3.92 -20.04
C GLY A 141 -7.54 -3.88 -18.75
N LEU A 142 -8.39 -4.90 -18.62
CA LEU A 142 -9.27 -5.04 -17.44
C LEU A 142 -8.48 -5.22 -16.15
N PHE A 143 -7.51 -6.14 -16.13
CA PHE A 143 -6.64 -6.39 -14.97
C PHE A 143 -5.28 -5.71 -15.15
N SER A 144 -4.83 -5.02 -14.12
CA SER A 144 -3.50 -4.39 -14.11
C SER A 144 -2.44 -5.34 -13.56
N GLY A 145 -2.78 -6.16 -12.58
CA GLY A 145 -1.87 -7.09 -11.93
C GLY A 145 -1.92 -6.98 -10.40
N LEU A 146 -0.94 -7.58 -9.75
CA LEU A 146 -0.86 -7.75 -8.31
C LEU A 146 -0.09 -6.60 -7.65
N THR A 147 -0.70 -6.03 -6.63
CA THR A 147 -0.12 -4.97 -5.80
C THR A 147 0.75 -5.58 -4.71
N SER A 148 1.92 -4.99 -4.44
CA SER A 148 2.79 -5.38 -3.33
C SER A 148 3.16 -4.18 -2.46
N ALA A 149 3.49 -4.43 -1.19
CA ALA A 149 3.83 -3.41 -0.23
C ALA A 149 5.35 -3.30 -0.07
N PHE A 150 5.88 -2.08 -0.17
CA PHE A 150 7.31 -1.81 -0.05
C PHE A 150 7.60 -0.71 0.97
N SER A 151 8.68 -0.89 1.71
CA SER A 151 9.30 0.16 2.52
C SER A 151 10.10 1.10 1.63
N LEU A 152 10.02 2.39 1.89
CA LEU A 152 10.81 3.41 1.18
C LEU A 152 12.18 3.64 1.84
N SER A 153 12.73 2.63 2.52
CA SER A 153 14.03 2.68 3.19
C SER A 153 15.22 2.87 2.24
N GLY A 154 15.05 2.50 0.98
CA GLY A 154 16.14 2.44 0.01
C GLY A 154 17.03 1.19 0.15
N SER A 155 16.69 0.25 1.02
CA SER A 155 17.41 -1.02 1.16
C SER A 155 17.13 -1.93 -0.02
N LEU A 156 18.18 -2.50 -0.62
CA LEU A 156 18.06 -3.47 -1.71
C LEU A 156 17.48 -4.81 -1.26
N GLU A 157 17.69 -5.19 0.00
CA GLU A 157 17.34 -6.50 0.52
C GLU A 157 16.03 -6.49 1.31
N GLU A 158 15.68 -5.37 1.96
CA GLU A 158 14.62 -5.30 2.96
C GLU A 158 13.46 -4.36 2.56
N SER A 159 13.35 -4.01 1.26
CA SER A 159 12.26 -3.12 0.85
C SER A 159 10.91 -3.83 0.75
N LEU A 160 10.86 -5.10 0.34
CA LEU A 160 9.60 -5.83 0.21
C LEU A 160 9.02 -6.17 1.59
N ILE A 161 7.85 -5.61 1.89
CA ILE A 161 7.11 -5.87 3.15
C ILE A 161 6.13 -7.03 2.99
N SER A 162 5.35 -7.02 1.91
CA SER A 162 4.35 -8.06 1.65
C SER A 162 4.08 -8.15 0.14
N SER A 163 4.13 -9.39 -0.37
CA SER A 163 3.99 -9.70 -1.79
C SER A 163 2.56 -9.95 -2.19
N ASN A 164 2.13 -9.38 -3.32
CA ASN A 164 0.88 -9.74 -4.00
C ASN A 164 -0.35 -9.67 -3.09
N ILE A 165 -0.56 -8.52 -2.44
CA ILE A 165 -1.58 -8.31 -1.40
C ILE A 165 -2.96 -7.89 -1.92
N ALA A 166 -3.07 -7.54 -3.19
CA ALA A 166 -4.33 -7.20 -3.85
C ALA A 166 -4.22 -7.43 -5.35
N LEU A 167 -5.36 -7.63 -6.04
CA LEU A 167 -5.46 -7.63 -7.49
C LEU A 167 -6.13 -6.34 -7.94
N SER A 168 -5.52 -5.61 -8.87
CA SER A 168 -6.05 -4.35 -9.41
C SER A 168 -6.75 -4.56 -10.75
N ALA A 169 -7.93 -3.96 -10.91
CA ALA A 169 -8.72 -3.94 -12.14
C ALA A 169 -9.28 -2.55 -12.43
N ASN A 170 -9.58 -2.28 -13.70
CA ASN A 170 -10.11 -1.00 -14.15
C ASN A 170 -11.31 -1.20 -15.09
N ILE A 171 -12.48 -0.74 -14.64
CA ILE A 171 -13.69 -0.69 -15.48
C ILE A 171 -13.99 0.71 -16.01
N SER A 172 -13.29 1.73 -15.54
CA SER A 172 -13.45 3.12 -15.98
C SER A 172 -12.59 3.41 -17.20
N GLY A 173 -13.18 4.07 -18.20
CA GLY A 173 -12.45 4.44 -19.43
C GLY A 173 -12.20 3.28 -20.40
N GLY A 174 -11.51 3.58 -21.53
CA GLY A 174 -11.27 2.63 -22.62
C GLY A 174 -12.45 2.54 -23.59
N GLU A 175 -12.29 1.69 -24.63
CA GLU A 175 -13.27 1.57 -25.74
C GLU A 175 -14.46 0.69 -25.38
N ASP A 176 -14.29 -0.27 -24.47
CA ASP A 176 -15.35 -1.19 -24.09
C ASP A 176 -16.38 -0.59 -23.13
N SER A 177 -17.63 -1.03 -23.25
CA SER A 177 -18.67 -0.64 -22.33
C SER A 177 -18.41 -1.18 -20.92
N MET A 178 -18.85 -0.43 -19.90
CA MET A 178 -18.77 -0.86 -18.50
C MET A 178 -19.47 -2.22 -18.29
N ALA A 179 -20.63 -2.44 -18.95
CA ALA A 179 -21.35 -3.70 -18.87
C ALA A 179 -20.50 -4.88 -19.36
N ALA A 180 -19.81 -4.71 -20.51
CA ALA A 180 -18.90 -5.75 -21.03
C ALA A 180 -17.75 -6.05 -20.07
N LYS A 181 -17.19 -5.03 -19.43
CA LYS A 181 -16.12 -5.20 -18.46
C LYS A 181 -16.55 -5.93 -17.18
N VAL A 182 -17.76 -5.63 -16.68
CA VAL A 182 -18.34 -6.37 -15.54
C VAL A 182 -18.63 -7.82 -15.91
N MET A 183 -19.18 -8.08 -17.10
CA MET A 183 -19.36 -9.45 -17.61
C MET A 183 -18.03 -10.20 -17.71
N LEU A 184 -17.00 -9.52 -18.24
CA LEU A 184 -15.67 -10.12 -18.35
C LEU A 184 -15.04 -10.40 -16.98
N LEU A 185 -15.23 -9.51 -15.97
CA LEU A 185 -14.84 -9.79 -14.59
C LEU A 185 -15.50 -11.09 -14.08
N GLU A 186 -16.81 -11.22 -14.30
CA GLU A 186 -17.58 -12.37 -13.86
C GLU A 186 -17.11 -13.67 -14.53
N ASP A 187 -16.94 -13.65 -15.85
CA ASP A 187 -16.48 -14.81 -16.62
C ASP A 187 -15.04 -15.19 -16.24
N SER A 188 -14.18 -14.21 -15.98
CA SER A 188 -12.80 -14.45 -15.51
C SER A 188 -12.77 -15.18 -14.18
N LEU A 189 -13.60 -14.75 -13.22
CA LEU A 189 -13.69 -15.41 -11.91
C LEU A 189 -14.28 -16.82 -12.03
N LYS A 190 -15.32 -17.02 -12.87
CA LYS A 190 -15.89 -18.34 -13.13
C LYS A 190 -14.86 -19.28 -13.74
N LEU A 191 -14.09 -18.81 -14.73
CA LEU A 191 -13.02 -19.59 -15.33
C LEU A 191 -11.96 -20.00 -14.31
N ALA A 192 -11.51 -19.06 -13.48
CA ALA A 192 -10.54 -19.34 -12.43
C ALA A 192 -11.08 -20.33 -11.38
N ALA A 193 -12.38 -20.26 -11.04
CA ALA A 193 -13.01 -21.20 -10.11
C ALA A 193 -13.01 -22.63 -10.62
N LEU A 194 -13.11 -22.83 -11.95
CA LEU A 194 -13.12 -24.12 -12.59
C LEU A 194 -11.75 -24.77 -12.76
N THR A 195 -10.67 -23.99 -12.56
CA THR A 195 -9.30 -24.50 -12.66
C THR A 195 -8.80 -25.04 -11.33
N ASP A 196 -8.23 -26.25 -11.35
CA ASP A 196 -7.53 -26.82 -10.21
C ASP A 196 -6.05 -26.97 -10.56
N PHE A 197 -5.21 -26.10 -10.00
CA PHE A 197 -3.77 -26.09 -10.27
C PHE A 197 -2.94 -26.85 -9.23
N GLY A 198 -3.56 -27.50 -8.25
CA GLY A 198 -2.85 -28.07 -7.14
C GLY A 198 -2.07 -27.02 -6.32
N GLN A 199 -1.03 -27.43 -5.61
CA GLN A 199 -0.23 -26.53 -4.76
C GLN A 199 1.01 -25.93 -5.45
N SER A 200 1.28 -26.23 -6.71
CA SER A 200 2.48 -25.79 -7.41
C SER A 200 2.29 -24.47 -8.14
N PRO A 201 3.14 -23.46 -7.91
CA PRO A 201 3.15 -22.24 -8.70
C PRO A 201 3.77 -22.43 -10.09
N PHE A 202 4.40 -23.57 -10.35
CA PHE A 202 5.01 -23.95 -11.62
C PHE A 202 4.19 -25.06 -12.26
N ILE A 203 3.22 -24.68 -13.11
CA ILE A 203 2.32 -25.62 -13.73
C ILE A 203 2.89 -26.02 -15.09
N THR A 204 3.08 -27.30 -15.28
CA THR A 204 3.46 -27.86 -16.57
C THR A 204 2.26 -27.87 -17.52
N ARG A 205 2.53 -27.86 -18.85
CA ARG A 205 1.49 -27.95 -19.87
C ARG A 205 0.60 -29.20 -19.69
N GLY A 206 1.13 -30.29 -19.11
CA GLY A 206 0.39 -31.50 -18.79
C GLY A 206 -0.53 -31.33 -17.59
N GLU A 207 -0.11 -30.56 -16.56
CA GLU A 207 -0.95 -30.25 -15.40
C GLU A 207 -2.10 -29.33 -15.76
N ILE A 208 -1.89 -28.35 -16.67
CA ILE A 208 -2.98 -27.53 -17.23
C ILE A 208 -4.03 -28.41 -17.96
N GLN A 209 -3.59 -29.41 -18.72
CA GLN A 209 -4.51 -30.32 -19.39
C GLN A 209 -5.29 -31.20 -18.41
N ASN A 210 -4.66 -31.64 -17.31
CA ASN A 210 -5.31 -32.45 -16.28
C ASN A 210 -6.24 -31.60 -15.38
N ALA A 211 -5.90 -30.34 -15.13
CA ALA A 211 -6.71 -29.38 -14.37
C ALA A 211 -8.01 -28.98 -15.11
N ARG A 212 -8.09 -29.20 -16.41
CA ARG A 212 -9.30 -29.09 -17.21
C ARG A 212 -10.28 -30.23 -16.85
N SER A 213 -10.75 -30.21 -15.62
CA SER A 213 -11.48 -31.31 -15.01
C SER A 213 -12.77 -31.66 -15.73
N LYS A 214 -12.93 -32.92 -16.05
CA LYS A 214 -14.20 -33.51 -16.49
C LYS A 214 -15.07 -33.77 -15.26
N ARG A 215 -16.05 -32.92 -15.00
CA ARG A 215 -17.11 -33.24 -14.05
C ARG A 215 -18.31 -33.80 -14.84
N ASN A 216 -18.72 -35.03 -14.53
CA ASN A 216 -19.82 -35.75 -15.25
C ASN A 216 -19.63 -35.84 -16.78
N GLY A 217 -18.38 -35.97 -17.25
CA GLY A 217 -18.08 -36.06 -18.68
C GLY A 217 -18.13 -34.75 -19.47
N VAL A 218 -18.46 -33.64 -18.83
CA VAL A 218 -18.47 -32.28 -19.42
C VAL A 218 -17.24 -31.54 -18.99
N ASN A 219 -16.49 -30.98 -19.95
CA ASN A 219 -15.36 -30.10 -19.69
C ASN A 219 -15.85 -28.66 -19.55
N TYR A 220 -16.25 -28.28 -18.35
CA TYR A 220 -16.73 -26.93 -18.08
C TYR A 220 -15.67 -25.85 -18.34
N TYR A 221 -14.39 -26.17 -18.20
CA TYR A 221 -13.31 -25.25 -18.52
C TYR A 221 -13.32 -24.88 -20.02
N GLU A 222 -13.40 -25.87 -20.93
CA GLU A 222 -13.44 -25.61 -22.37
C GLU A 222 -14.68 -24.80 -22.77
N ILE A 223 -15.81 -25.04 -22.12
CA ILE A 223 -17.05 -24.28 -22.38
C ILE A 223 -16.83 -22.81 -21.99
N TYR A 224 -16.29 -22.53 -20.82
CA TYR A 224 -16.04 -21.14 -20.38
C TYR A 224 -14.91 -20.48 -21.16
N GLU A 225 -13.80 -21.20 -21.44
CA GLU A 225 -12.71 -20.68 -22.26
C GLU A 225 -13.21 -20.32 -23.68
N SER A 226 -14.10 -21.12 -24.25
CA SER A 226 -14.70 -20.82 -25.55
C SER A 226 -15.75 -19.71 -25.53
N SER A 227 -16.24 -19.32 -24.35
CA SER A 227 -17.19 -18.21 -24.17
C SER A 227 -16.50 -16.86 -23.99
N LEU A 228 -15.18 -16.84 -23.67
CA LEU A 228 -14.42 -15.60 -23.59
C LEU A 228 -14.25 -14.98 -24.97
N PRO A 229 -14.19 -13.64 -25.05
CA PRO A 229 -13.77 -12.96 -26.29
C PRO A 229 -12.43 -13.51 -26.79
N LYS A 230 -12.26 -13.64 -28.11
CA LYS A 230 -11.04 -14.23 -28.71
C LYS A 230 -9.74 -13.50 -28.32
N GLU A 231 -9.87 -12.22 -28.02
CA GLU A 231 -8.80 -11.32 -27.60
C GLU A 231 -8.39 -11.53 -26.13
N VAL A 232 -9.20 -12.27 -25.36
CA VAL A 232 -8.93 -12.52 -23.94
C VAL A 232 -8.28 -13.89 -23.78
N SER A 233 -7.04 -13.85 -23.31
CA SER A 233 -6.25 -15.05 -23.01
C SER A 233 -5.67 -14.92 -21.61
N TYR A 234 -5.88 -15.93 -20.77
CA TYR A 234 -5.33 -15.99 -19.42
C TYR A 234 -4.22 -17.03 -19.32
N SER A 235 -3.08 -16.61 -18.80
CA SER A 235 -2.03 -17.52 -18.38
C SER A 235 -2.44 -18.26 -17.09
N ALA A 236 -1.72 -19.35 -16.78
CA ALA A 236 -1.93 -20.03 -15.50
C ALA A 236 -1.71 -19.09 -14.30
N ARG A 237 -0.76 -18.14 -14.39
CA ARG A 237 -0.52 -17.14 -13.35
C ARG A 237 -1.70 -16.18 -13.16
N ASP A 238 -2.35 -15.78 -14.25
CA ASP A 238 -3.55 -14.93 -14.20
C ASP A 238 -4.69 -15.65 -13.47
N LEU A 239 -4.94 -16.92 -13.82
CA LEU A 239 -5.99 -17.71 -13.17
C LEU A 239 -5.69 -17.99 -11.69
N ILE A 240 -4.42 -18.20 -11.30
CA ILE A 240 -4.01 -18.32 -9.89
C ILE A 240 -4.29 -17.02 -9.13
N ALA A 241 -3.98 -15.86 -9.70
CA ALA A 241 -4.24 -14.57 -9.08
C ALA A 241 -5.75 -14.34 -8.87
N LEU A 242 -6.56 -14.64 -9.89
CA LEU A 242 -8.02 -14.58 -9.80
C LEU A 242 -8.58 -15.55 -8.75
N LYS A 243 -8.01 -16.75 -8.63
CA LYS A 243 -8.42 -17.74 -7.62
C LYS A 243 -8.17 -17.23 -6.19
N ARG A 244 -7.07 -16.48 -5.96
CA ARG A 244 -6.81 -15.85 -4.66
C ARG A 244 -7.88 -14.81 -4.28
N VAL A 245 -8.45 -14.11 -5.27
CA VAL A 245 -9.59 -13.20 -5.04
C VAL A 245 -10.83 -14.00 -4.62
N ILE A 246 -11.16 -15.09 -5.35
CA ILE A 246 -12.30 -15.96 -5.04
C ILE A 246 -12.17 -16.55 -3.64
N ASN A 247 -10.99 -16.97 -3.26
CA ASN A 247 -10.70 -17.52 -1.92
C ASN A 247 -10.62 -16.46 -0.82
N LYS A 248 -10.83 -15.15 -1.14
CA LYS A 248 -10.71 -14.01 -0.19
C LYS A 248 -9.33 -13.89 0.46
N GLU A 249 -8.30 -14.47 -0.14
CA GLU A 249 -6.91 -14.32 0.32
C GLU A 249 -6.44 -12.88 0.12
N ILE A 250 -6.82 -12.29 -1.03
CA ILE A 250 -6.56 -10.90 -1.39
C ILE A 250 -7.85 -10.21 -1.86
N PRO A 251 -7.99 -8.89 -1.66
CA PRO A 251 -9.10 -8.12 -2.22
C PRO A 251 -8.91 -7.88 -3.73
N LEU A 252 -10.04 -7.68 -4.41
CA LEU A 252 -10.10 -7.09 -5.74
C LEU A 252 -10.26 -5.57 -5.60
N VAL A 253 -9.32 -4.80 -6.14
CA VAL A 253 -9.40 -3.34 -6.18
C VAL A 253 -9.88 -2.92 -7.56
N VAL A 254 -11.02 -2.24 -7.64
CA VAL A 254 -11.61 -1.85 -8.94
C VAL A 254 -11.73 -0.33 -9.02
N ARG A 255 -11.19 0.25 -10.10
CA ARG A 255 -11.40 1.68 -10.38
C ARG A 255 -12.79 1.91 -10.95
N ALA A 256 -13.58 2.73 -10.23
CA ALA A 256 -14.92 3.12 -10.62
C ALA A 256 -15.30 4.47 -10.00
N ASN A 257 -15.85 5.40 -10.80
CA ASN A 257 -16.17 6.76 -10.37
C ASN A 257 -17.66 7.05 -10.31
N ARG A 258 -18.46 6.56 -11.30
CA ARG A 258 -19.90 6.81 -11.37
C ARG A 258 -20.67 5.99 -10.33
N ALA A 259 -21.69 6.58 -9.77
CA ALA A 259 -22.57 5.93 -8.79
C ALA A 259 -23.22 4.63 -9.33
N SER A 260 -23.63 4.62 -10.62
CA SER A 260 -24.20 3.43 -11.28
C SER A 260 -23.21 2.27 -11.35
N ASP A 261 -21.94 2.57 -11.65
CA ASP A 261 -20.89 1.57 -11.79
C ASP A 261 -20.51 0.98 -10.43
N ILE A 262 -20.47 1.85 -9.41
CA ILE A 262 -20.23 1.43 -8.01
C ILE A 262 -21.36 0.51 -7.53
N LEU A 263 -22.63 0.83 -7.83
CA LEU A 263 -23.76 -0.05 -7.49
C LEU A 263 -23.67 -1.42 -8.18
N ALA A 264 -23.30 -1.46 -9.45
CA ALA A 264 -23.10 -2.70 -10.18
C ALA A 264 -21.99 -3.54 -9.55
N LEU A 265 -20.86 -2.91 -9.15
CA LEU A 265 -19.75 -3.60 -8.48
C LEU A 265 -20.12 -4.08 -7.07
N ILE A 266 -20.94 -3.36 -6.31
CA ILE A 266 -21.48 -3.84 -5.04
C ILE A 266 -22.29 -5.13 -5.25
N GLY A 267 -23.19 -5.14 -6.25
CA GLY A 267 -23.96 -6.31 -6.64
C GLY A 267 -23.06 -7.48 -7.06
N PHE A 268 -22.06 -7.19 -7.90
CA PHE A 268 -21.07 -8.17 -8.36
C PHE A 268 -20.28 -8.80 -7.19
N ALA A 269 -19.77 -7.97 -6.27
CA ALA A 269 -19.01 -8.45 -5.11
C ALA A 269 -19.87 -9.34 -4.19
N LYS A 270 -21.13 -8.97 -3.97
CA LYS A 270 -22.09 -9.76 -3.19
C LYS A 270 -22.40 -11.10 -3.85
N THR A 271 -22.63 -11.11 -5.17
CA THR A 271 -22.96 -12.33 -5.92
C THR A 271 -21.80 -13.31 -5.93
N ASN A 272 -20.58 -12.82 -6.09
CA ASN A 272 -19.37 -13.65 -6.18
C ASN A 272 -18.69 -13.88 -4.82
N ASP A 273 -19.23 -13.31 -3.74
CA ASP A 273 -18.72 -13.42 -2.35
C ASP A 273 -17.23 -13.09 -2.23
N ILE A 274 -16.82 -11.95 -2.78
CA ILE A 274 -15.42 -11.49 -2.79
C ILE A 274 -15.22 -10.21 -1.97
N ASN A 275 -13.98 -9.99 -1.52
CA ASN A 275 -13.57 -8.74 -0.90
C ASN A 275 -13.30 -7.69 -1.99
N LEU A 276 -14.07 -6.61 -2.02
CA LEU A 276 -13.96 -5.53 -2.99
C LEU A 276 -13.45 -4.25 -2.32
N ILE A 277 -12.62 -3.50 -3.02
CA ILE A 277 -12.22 -2.12 -2.71
C ILE A 277 -12.51 -1.27 -3.95
N ILE A 278 -13.18 -0.13 -3.79
CA ILE A 278 -13.37 0.81 -4.89
C ILE A 278 -12.25 1.87 -4.85
N ASN A 279 -11.59 2.08 -6.00
CA ASN A 279 -10.61 3.14 -6.19
C ASN A 279 -11.21 4.25 -7.07
N GLY A 280 -11.19 5.48 -6.60
CA GLY A 280 -11.82 6.66 -7.21
C GLY A 280 -13.08 7.05 -6.45
N ALA A 281 -14.23 6.45 -6.77
CA ALA A 281 -15.52 6.72 -6.14
C ALA A 281 -15.90 8.22 -6.10
N GLU A 282 -15.64 8.95 -7.19
CA GLU A 282 -15.91 10.41 -7.27
C GLU A 282 -17.38 10.75 -7.04
N GLU A 283 -18.30 9.86 -7.44
CA GLU A 283 -19.73 9.94 -7.13
C GLU A 283 -20.18 9.04 -5.97
N GLY A 284 -19.25 8.53 -5.17
CA GLY A 284 -19.52 7.60 -4.06
C GLY A 284 -20.51 8.14 -3.03
N TRP A 285 -20.55 9.45 -2.85
CA TRP A 285 -21.50 10.11 -1.96
C TRP A 285 -22.98 9.81 -2.28
N ARG A 286 -23.30 9.53 -3.54
CA ARG A 286 -24.67 9.19 -3.99
C ARG A 286 -25.10 7.78 -3.52
N VAL A 287 -24.15 6.90 -3.28
CA VAL A 287 -24.34 5.48 -2.93
C VAL A 287 -23.63 5.11 -1.62
N SER A 288 -23.36 6.12 -0.79
CA SER A 288 -22.59 5.99 0.44
C SER A 288 -23.20 4.99 1.43
N ARG A 289 -24.55 4.94 1.52
CA ARG A 289 -25.25 3.96 2.35
C ARG A 289 -25.00 2.54 1.87
N GLN A 290 -25.10 2.28 0.57
CA GLN A 290 -24.90 0.95 0.01
C GLN A 290 -23.45 0.48 0.15
N LEU A 291 -22.47 1.39 0.01
CA LEU A 291 -21.07 1.11 0.29
C LEU A 291 -20.84 0.73 1.76
N ALA A 292 -21.46 1.48 2.70
CA ALA A 292 -21.36 1.21 4.13
C ALA A 292 -22.02 -0.12 4.51
N GLU A 293 -23.25 -0.39 4.02
CA GLU A 293 -23.98 -1.65 4.26
C GLU A 293 -23.23 -2.88 3.70
N ALA A 294 -22.46 -2.70 2.64
CA ALA A 294 -21.63 -3.75 2.03
C ALA A 294 -20.21 -3.82 2.63
N GLU A 295 -19.88 -2.94 3.59
CA GLU A 295 -18.55 -2.82 4.22
C GLU A 295 -17.40 -2.66 3.19
N ILE A 296 -17.68 -2.03 2.04
CA ILE A 296 -16.72 -1.82 0.96
C ILE A 296 -15.92 -0.54 1.23
N PRO A 297 -14.59 -0.65 1.47
CA PRO A 297 -13.74 0.52 1.62
C PRO A 297 -13.51 1.22 0.28
N VAL A 298 -13.22 2.53 0.36
CA VAL A 298 -12.94 3.35 -0.82
C VAL A 298 -11.58 4.01 -0.71
N ILE A 299 -10.84 4.06 -1.82
CA ILE A 299 -9.62 4.85 -1.95
C ILE A 299 -9.99 6.12 -2.70
N LEU A 300 -9.90 7.27 -2.03
CA LEU A 300 -10.23 8.58 -2.58
C LEU A 300 -8.97 9.36 -2.93
N GLN A 301 -9.11 10.25 -3.91
CA GLN A 301 -8.11 11.25 -4.27
C GLN A 301 -8.70 12.67 -4.10
N PRO A 302 -8.84 13.18 -2.88
CA PRO A 302 -9.56 14.44 -2.64
C PRO A 302 -8.92 15.67 -3.30
N ILE A 303 -7.65 15.60 -3.68
CA ILE A 303 -6.96 16.67 -4.43
C ILE A 303 -7.50 16.80 -5.85
N ASP A 304 -7.99 15.70 -6.44
CA ASP A 304 -8.49 15.61 -7.81
C ASP A 304 -10.02 15.56 -7.87
N ASN A 305 -10.71 15.85 -6.78
CA ASN A 305 -12.15 15.66 -6.65
C ASN A 305 -12.96 16.77 -7.35
N ILE A 306 -12.65 16.96 -8.62
CA ILE A 306 -13.33 17.83 -9.58
C ILE A 306 -13.63 17.06 -10.87
N PRO A 307 -14.66 17.43 -11.66
CA PRO A 307 -14.99 16.71 -12.87
C PRO A 307 -13.89 16.83 -13.93
N ASN A 308 -13.11 15.76 -14.14
CA ASN A 308 -12.09 15.67 -15.20
C ASN A 308 -12.59 14.87 -16.41
N SER A 309 -13.67 14.12 -16.27
CA SER A 309 -14.24 13.28 -17.31
C SER A 309 -15.76 13.14 -17.17
N PHE A 310 -16.44 12.62 -18.20
CA PHE A 310 -17.88 12.31 -18.15
C PHE A 310 -18.23 11.26 -17.08
N ASN A 311 -17.27 10.48 -16.61
CA ASN A 311 -17.47 9.51 -15.54
C ASN A 311 -17.38 10.12 -14.13
N GLU A 312 -17.13 11.43 -14.04
CA GLU A 312 -16.85 12.15 -12.80
C GLU A 312 -17.70 13.42 -12.65
N LEU A 313 -18.77 13.56 -13.45
CA LEU A 313 -19.60 14.79 -13.48
C LEU A 313 -20.22 15.14 -12.13
N GLY A 314 -20.43 14.16 -11.27
CA GLY A 314 -20.96 14.37 -9.94
C GLY A 314 -19.89 14.48 -8.85
N SER A 315 -18.61 14.70 -9.20
CA SER A 315 -17.53 14.94 -8.23
C SER A 315 -17.84 16.14 -7.35
N ARG A 316 -17.49 16.03 -6.07
CA ARG A 316 -17.65 17.12 -5.09
C ARG A 316 -16.60 17.04 -4.00
N LEU A 317 -16.15 18.20 -3.55
CA LEU A 317 -15.06 18.33 -2.58
C LEU A 317 -15.40 17.77 -1.19
N ASP A 318 -16.68 17.69 -0.83
CA ASP A 318 -17.13 17.10 0.44
C ASP A 318 -17.46 15.59 0.36
N ASN A 319 -17.15 14.92 -0.77
CA ASN A 319 -17.39 13.48 -0.97
C ASN A 319 -16.85 12.64 0.20
N ALA A 320 -15.59 12.87 0.61
CA ALA A 320 -14.98 12.15 1.74
C ALA A 320 -15.76 12.32 3.05
N SER A 321 -16.24 13.54 3.34
CA SER A 321 -17.06 13.82 4.52
C SER A 321 -18.40 13.09 4.47
N LEU A 322 -19.06 13.05 3.33
CA LEU A 322 -20.36 12.38 3.14
C LEU A 322 -20.21 10.85 3.27
N LEU A 323 -19.17 10.27 2.69
CA LEU A 323 -18.86 8.85 2.82
C LEU A 323 -18.56 8.47 4.27
N HIS A 324 -17.72 9.25 4.97
CA HIS A 324 -17.43 9.05 6.38
C HIS A 324 -18.69 9.09 7.25
N LYS A 325 -19.57 10.10 7.05
CA LYS A 325 -20.83 10.22 7.78
C LYS A 325 -21.77 9.01 7.60
N SER A 326 -21.65 8.34 6.47
CA SER A 326 -22.41 7.10 6.19
C SER A 326 -21.76 5.85 6.77
N GLY A 327 -20.55 5.94 7.35
CA GLY A 327 -19.81 4.81 7.92
C GLY A 327 -18.90 4.09 6.96
N VAL A 328 -18.63 4.64 5.77
CA VAL A 328 -17.69 4.05 4.80
C VAL A 328 -16.25 4.23 5.28
N LYS A 329 -15.47 3.16 5.25
CA LYS A 329 -14.02 3.22 5.55
C LYS A 329 -13.27 3.89 4.39
N ILE A 330 -12.64 5.03 4.67
CA ILE A 330 -11.94 5.87 3.68
C ILE A 330 -10.44 5.61 3.76
N LEU A 331 -9.83 5.41 2.61
CA LEU A 331 -8.39 5.44 2.36
C LEU A 331 -8.11 6.65 1.47
N ILE A 332 -6.99 7.34 1.69
CA ILE A 332 -6.63 8.53 0.91
C ILE A 332 -5.34 8.26 0.15
N GLY A 333 -5.39 8.45 -1.16
CA GLY A 333 -4.29 8.29 -2.09
C GLY A 333 -4.08 9.50 -2.99
N SER A 334 -3.25 9.32 -4.01
CA SER A 334 -3.04 10.24 -5.11
C SER A 334 -2.88 9.44 -6.40
N HIS A 335 -3.36 9.96 -7.52
CA HIS A 335 -3.12 9.37 -8.84
C HIS A 335 -1.69 9.58 -9.35
N GLU A 336 -0.96 10.48 -8.71
CA GLU A 336 0.36 10.90 -9.13
C GLU A 336 1.44 9.85 -8.81
N THR A 337 2.03 9.26 -9.83
CA THR A 337 3.15 8.33 -9.68
C THR A 337 4.34 8.97 -8.96
N HIS A 338 4.70 10.19 -9.37
CA HIS A 338 5.87 10.89 -8.87
C HIS A 338 5.63 11.54 -7.51
N ASN A 339 4.41 12.01 -7.28
CA ASN A 339 4.03 12.91 -6.21
C ASN A 339 2.99 12.25 -5.30
N ALA A 340 3.19 10.97 -4.91
CA ALA A 340 2.28 10.28 -4.01
C ALA A 340 2.09 11.03 -2.67
N TYR A 341 3.08 11.85 -2.26
CA TYR A 341 2.97 12.72 -1.09
C TYR A 341 1.86 13.78 -1.19
N LEU A 342 1.32 14.05 -2.38
CA LEU A 342 0.15 14.92 -2.56
C LEU A 342 -1.11 14.37 -1.90
N SER A 343 -1.17 13.07 -1.59
CA SER A 343 -2.23 12.48 -0.77
C SER A 343 -2.41 13.22 0.56
N ARG A 344 -1.32 13.73 1.15
CA ARG A 344 -1.34 14.56 2.36
C ARG A 344 -2.12 15.87 2.15
N GLN A 345 -1.89 16.56 1.02
CA GLN A 345 -2.66 17.76 0.65
C GLN A 345 -4.13 17.42 0.41
N GLY A 346 -4.40 16.30 -0.29
CA GLY A 346 -5.74 15.79 -0.48
C GLY A 346 -6.47 15.55 0.84
N ALA A 347 -5.79 15.00 1.84
CA ALA A 347 -6.35 14.82 3.17
C ALA A 347 -6.69 16.16 3.84
N GLY A 348 -5.81 17.16 3.74
CA GLY A 348 -6.06 18.53 4.23
C GLY A 348 -7.27 19.19 3.54
N ILE A 349 -7.41 19.00 2.22
CA ILE A 349 -8.59 19.44 1.46
C ILE A 349 -9.85 18.75 2.01
N ALA A 350 -9.83 17.41 2.18
CA ALA A 350 -10.97 16.69 2.72
C ALA A 350 -11.39 17.21 4.11
N VAL A 351 -10.42 17.57 4.96
CA VAL A 351 -10.68 18.18 6.28
C VAL A 351 -11.36 19.54 6.12
N SER A 352 -10.90 20.40 5.20
CA SER A 352 -11.50 21.71 4.96
C SER A 352 -12.96 21.61 4.46
N TYR A 353 -13.34 20.47 3.88
CA TYR A 353 -14.70 20.16 3.43
C TYR A 353 -15.44 19.19 4.38
N GLY A 354 -15.01 19.11 5.65
CA GLY A 354 -15.80 18.54 6.73
C GLY A 354 -15.50 17.08 7.09
N LEU A 355 -14.42 16.49 6.57
CA LEU A 355 -13.90 15.22 7.10
C LEU A 355 -13.20 15.52 8.44
N PRO A 356 -13.48 14.78 9.54
CA PRO A 356 -12.74 14.96 10.78
C PRO A 356 -11.23 14.76 10.58
N TRP A 357 -10.41 15.60 11.20
CA TRP A 357 -8.95 15.59 11.04
C TRP A 357 -8.33 14.20 11.37
N GLU A 358 -8.77 13.60 12.47
CA GLU A 358 -8.30 12.27 12.89
C GLU A 358 -8.64 11.18 11.85
N GLU A 359 -9.79 11.28 11.19
CA GLU A 359 -10.20 10.34 10.15
C GLU A 359 -9.41 10.55 8.85
N ALA A 360 -9.04 11.78 8.54
CA ALA A 360 -8.14 12.07 7.42
C ALA A 360 -6.75 11.46 7.64
N LEU A 361 -6.20 11.57 8.85
CA LEU A 361 -4.93 10.92 9.20
C LEU A 361 -5.05 9.38 9.17
N LYS A 362 -6.13 8.81 9.72
CA LYS A 362 -6.38 7.36 9.64
C LYS A 362 -6.48 6.91 8.17
N GLY A 363 -7.09 7.72 7.31
CA GLY A 363 -7.18 7.48 5.86
C GLY A 363 -5.84 7.41 5.15
N LEU A 364 -4.84 8.12 5.65
CA LEU A 364 -3.45 8.09 5.13
C LEU A 364 -2.57 7.00 5.76
N THR A 365 -3.04 6.31 6.81
CA THR A 365 -2.19 5.45 7.66
C THR A 365 -2.90 4.15 8.03
N LYS A 366 -3.59 4.14 9.19
CA LYS A 366 -4.22 2.97 9.80
C LYS A 366 -5.19 2.25 8.88
N ASN A 367 -6.09 2.99 8.22
CA ASN A 367 -7.12 2.37 7.39
C ASN A 367 -6.50 1.60 6.21
N ILE A 368 -5.43 2.16 5.60
CA ILE A 368 -4.69 1.46 4.53
C ILE A 368 -4.04 0.19 5.09
N ALA A 369 -3.35 0.30 6.23
CA ALA A 369 -2.68 -0.84 6.85
C ALA A 369 -3.67 -1.97 7.21
N GLU A 370 -4.85 -1.64 7.74
CA GLU A 370 -5.89 -2.61 8.08
C GLU A 370 -6.48 -3.28 6.83
N VAL A 371 -6.88 -2.49 5.82
CA VAL A 371 -7.53 -2.99 4.61
C VAL A 371 -6.61 -3.91 3.81
N PHE A 372 -5.32 -3.57 3.72
CA PHE A 372 -4.32 -4.38 3.02
C PHE A 372 -3.55 -5.35 3.93
N LYS A 373 -3.99 -5.50 5.19
CA LYS A 373 -3.44 -6.46 6.17
C LYS A 373 -1.93 -6.29 6.40
N LEU A 374 -1.45 -5.03 6.49
CA LEU A 374 -0.05 -4.73 6.83
C LEU A 374 0.13 -4.87 8.35
N ASP A 375 0.68 -5.99 8.78
CA ASP A 375 0.77 -6.32 10.21
C ASP A 375 1.52 -5.25 11.00
N LYS A 376 0.90 -4.80 12.10
CA LYS A 376 1.46 -3.86 13.08
C LYS A 376 2.04 -2.57 12.51
N ARG A 377 1.41 -2.01 11.46
CA ARG A 377 1.79 -0.75 10.82
C ARG A 377 0.64 0.27 10.79
N GLY A 378 0.93 1.50 10.43
CA GLY A 378 -0.05 2.58 10.25
C GLY A 378 -0.59 3.22 11.53
N SER A 379 -0.06 2.88 12.71
CA SER A 379 -0.49 3.46 13.99
C SER A 379 0.66 3.57 14.98
N ILE A 380 0.60 4.54 15.88
CA ILE A 380 1.55 4.67 16.98
C ILE A 380 0.93 4.04 18.24
N GLN A 381 1.33 2.80 18.50
CA GLN A 381 0.92 2.06 19.70
C GLN A 381 1.94 0.97 20.08
N PRO A 382 2.00 0.55 21.35
CA PRO A 382 2.94 -0.49 21.77
C PRO A 382 2.83 -1.77 20.95
N GLY A 383 3.99 -2.34 20.57
CA GLY A 383 4.10 -3.56 19.75
C GLY A 383 4.08 -3.32 18.24
N TYR A 384 3.80 -2.10 17.79
CA TYR A 384 3.79 -1.74 16.37
C TYR A 384 5.19 -1.38 15.87
N ILE A 385 5.41 -1.57 14.58
CA ILE A 385 6.64 -1.16 13.89
C ILE A 385 6.77 0.36 13.99
N ALA A 386 7.97 0.84 14.26
CA ALA A 386 8.25 2.26 14.44
C ALA A 386 8.52 2.95 13.09
N ASP A 387 7.52 2.94 12.21
CA ASP A 387 7.48 3.79 11.02
C ASP A 387 6.88 5.13 11.43
N ILE A 388 7.73 6.12 11.66
CA ILE A 388 7.38 7.38 12.33
C ILE A 388 7.90 8.56 11.52
N VAL A 389 7.10 9.61 11.43
CA VAL A 389 7.51 10.90 10.86
C VAL A 389 7.44 11.98 11.90
N ILE A 390 8.52 12.78 12.00
CA ILE A 390 8.59 13.98 12.80
C ILE A 390 8.36 15.19 11.89
N TRP A 391 7.42 16.03 12.28
CA TRP A 391 6.98 17.20 11.54
C TRP A 391 7.30 18.50 12.28
N SER A 392 7.50 19.57 11.50
CA SER A 392 7.62 20.94 12.03
C SER A 392 6.31 21.49 12.62
N GLY A 393 5.17 20.92 12.24
CA GLY A 393 3.82 21.32 12.66
C GLY A 393 2.79 20.27 12.26
N ASP A 394 1.54 20.66 12.04
CA ASP A 394 0.46 19.76 11.65
C ASP A 394 0.79 19.00 10.33
N PRO A 395 0.78 17.65 10.33
CA PRO A 395 1.08 16.87 9.13
C PRO A 395 0.15 17.12 7.94
N LEU A 396 -1.07 17.59 8.14
CA LEU A 396 -2.03 17.87 7.05
C LEU A 396 -1.92 19.29 6.50
N GLU A 397 -1.14 20.16 7.13
CA GLU A 397 -0.89 21.51 6.66
C GLU A 397 0.25 21.58 5.65
N VAL A 398 0.04 22.27 4.54
CA VAL A 398 1.01 22.40 3.42
C VAL A 398 2.32 23.04 3.90
N THR A 399 2.24 23.98 4.85
CA THR A 399 3.39 24.71 5.42
C THR A 399 4.24 23.88 6.36
N SER A 400 3.77 22.71 6.78
CA SER A 400 4.53 21.79 7.61
C SER A 400 5.45 20.92 6.77
N PHE A 401 6.68 20.69 7.21
CA PHE A 401 7.66 19.84 6.56
C PHE A 401 8.13 18.72 7.46
N VAL A 402 8.58 17.64 6.80
CA VAL A 402 9.23 16.51 7.44
C VAL A 402 10.61 16.95 7.94
N GLU A 403 10.87 16.78 9.23
CA GLU A 403 12.19 17.01 9.82
C GLU A 403 12.99 15.72 9.91
N GLN A 404 12.31 14.60 10.19
CA GLN A 404 12.96 13.29 10.30
C GLN A 404 11.96 12.18 9.98
N VAL A 405 12.46 11.13 9.35
CA VAL A 405 11.74 9.87 9.12
C VAL A 405 12.45 8.75 9.85
N TYR A 406 11.70 7.90 10.50
CA TYR A 406 12.16 6.61 11.02
C TYR A 406 11.37 5.49 10.34
N LEU A 407 12.07 4.50 9.82
CA LEU A 407 11.52 3.27 9.26
C LEU A 407 12.02 2.10 10.09
N SER A 408 11.11 1.31 10.62
CA SER A 408 11.45 0.25 11.60
C SER A 408 12.38 0.74 12.71
N GLY A 409 12.18 1.98 13.18
CA GLY A 409 12.98 2.61 14.22
C GLY A 409 14.33 3.18 13.78
N GLU A 410 14.76 2.91 12.55
CA GLU A 410 16.00 3.44 11.98
C GLU A 410 15.79 4.79 11.30
N SER A 411 16.73 5.70 11.52
CA SER A 411 16.71 7.04 10.93
C SER A 411 17.03 6.98 9.43
N VAL A 412 16.10 7.42 8.59
CA VAL A 412 16.27 7.48 7.14
C VAL A 412 16.39 8.94 6.69
N PRO A 413 17.39 9.27 5.84
CA PRO A 413 17.53 10.62 5.33
C PRO A 413 16.36 11.04 4.43
N ALA A 414 15.51 11.94 4.90
CA ALA A 414 14.47 12.57 4.10
C ALA A 414 15.07 13.78 3.33
N LYS A 415 15.92 13.49 2.33
CA LYS A 415 16.63 14.52 1.57
C LYS A 415 16.61 14.21 0.06
N ASN A 416 15.78 14.93 -0.67
CA ASN A 416 15.65 14.75 -2.11
C ASN A 416 16.74 15.48 -2.92
N ARG A 417 16.73 15.26 -4.25
CA ARG A 417 17.71 15.86 -5.15
C ARG A 417 17.71 17.39 -5.09
N SER A 418 16.54 18.03 -5.04
CA SER A 418 16.43 19.49 -4.99
C SER A 418 17.06 20.07 -3.73
N MET A 419 16.87 19.41 -2.58
CA MET A 419 17.49 19.81 -1.32
C MET A 419 19.02 19.68 -1.36
N ARG A 420 19.53 18.57 -1.95
CA ARG A 420 20.98 18.38 -2.15
C ARG A 420 21.58 19.43 -3.08
N LEU A 421 20.88 19.81 -4.14
CA LEU A 421 21.32 20.89 -5.04
C LEU A 421 21.30 22.24 -4.32
N LYS A 422 20.25 22.53 -3.54
CA LYS A 422 20.18 23.73 -2.71
C LYS A 422 21.41 23.83 -1.80
N ASP A 423 21.71 22.76 -1.05
CA ASP A 423 22.88 22.75 -0.13
C ASP A 423 24.19 22.96 -0.86
N ARG A 424 24.32 22.40 -2.07
CA ARG A 424 25.53 22.53 -2.91
C ARG A 424 25.75 23.94 -3.44
N TYR A 425 24.67 24.66 -3.80
CA TYR A 425 24.79 25.93 -4.52
C TYR A 425 24.41 27.17 -3.67
N ILE A 426 23.66 27.02 -2.59
CA ILE A 426 23.22 28.13 -1.71
C ILE A 426 23.98 28.09 -0.38
N GLY A 427 24.42 26.92 0.05
CA GLY A 427 25.11 26.72 1.32
C GLY A 427 26.64 26.94 1.25
N GLN A 428 27.16 27.57 0.16
CA GLN A 428 28.56 27.96 0.02
C GLN A 428 28.79 29.36 0.49
#